data_2d4ceac4d497a27d06cc1698c6b10db3
#
_entry.id   2d4ceac4d497a27d06cc1698c6b10db3
#
_cell.length_a   1.000
_cell.length_b   1.000
_cell.length_c   1.000
_cell.angle_alpha   90.00
_cell.angle_beta   90.00
_cell.angle_gamma   90.00
#
_symmetry.space_group_name_H-M   'P 1'
#
loop_
_entity.id
_entity.type
_entity.pdbx_description
1 polymer ?
#
loop_
_entity_poly.entity_id
_entity_poly.type
_entity_poly.pdbx_seq_one_letter_code
_entity_poly.pdbx_strand_id
1 'polypeptide(L)'
;VVPLARVEQILVASPSYLNQSAPISRPEDLKNHDLIPITIMKNNHDFDFKNVVTGDAVKLEMKSRVASNNILVTKTLCQHGHGVARILYLDVQKELVNGSLVEVLPEWKLPNFTLYAIISKHEQQPMKIHRCLDALKQYFCQLPGGRIYQEAS
;
A
#
# COMPACT_ATOMS: atom_id res chain seq x y z
N VAL A 1 -5.07 5.71 21.06
CA VAL A 1 -4.71 5.09 19.77
C VAL A 1 -3.82 3.90 20.06
N VAL A 2 -4.18 2.72 19.54
CA VAL A 2 -3.44 1.47 19.73
C VAL A 2 -2.98 0.96 18.37
N PRO A 3 -1.67 0.76 18.14
CA PRO A 3 -1.20 0.17 16.90
C PRO A 3 -1.60 -1.32 16.84
N LEU A 4 -2.13 -1.73 15.69
CA LEU A 4 -2.59 -3.11 15.46
C LEU A 4 -1.56 -3.91 14.65
N ALA A 5 -1.20 -3.41 13.48
CA ALA A 5 -0.33 -4.11 12.56
C ALA A 5 0.39 -3.14 11.59
N ARG A 6 1.50 -3.60 11.03
CA ARG A 6 2.12 -2.98 9.85
C ARG A 6 1.69 -3.77 8.62
N VAL A 7 1.29 -3.05 7.58
CA VAL A 7 0.90 -3.63 6.30
C VAL A 7 1.74 -3.06 5.17
N GLU A 8 2.08 -3.90 4.20
CA GLU A 8 2.86 -3.48 3.06
C GLU A 8 2.04 -2.61 2.11
N GLN A 9 2.70 -1.61 1.54
CA GLN A 9 2.23 -0.86 0.38
C GLN A 9 3.00 -1.34 -0.83
N ILE A 10 2.30 -1.54 -1.94
CA ILE A 10 2.89 -1.93 -3.21
C ILE A 10 2.40 -1.02 -4.33
N LEU A 11 3.15 -1.01 -5.42
CA LEU A 11 2.71 -0.44 -6.68
C LEU A 11 2.14 -1.54 -7.55
N VAL A 12 1.01 -1.26 -8.18
CA VAL A 12 0.35 -2.18 -9.11
C VAL A 12 -0.06 -1.47 -10.39
N ALA A 13 -0.08 -2.21 -11.47
CA ALA A 13 -0.60 -1.79 -12.77
C ALA A 13 -1.24 -2.96 -13.49
N SER A 14 -2.12 -2.68 -14.46
CA SER A 14 -2.65 -3.75 -15.31
C SER A 14 -1.62 -4.19 -16.36
N PRO A 15 -1.62 -5.46 -16.76
CA PRO A 15 -0.76 -5.94 -17.85
C PRO A 15 -0.95 -5.15 -19.16
N SER A 16 -2.18 -4.74 -19.46
CA SER A 16 -2.49 -3.94 -20.66
C SER A 16 -1.82 -2.57 -20.62
N TYR A 17 -1.81 -1.90 -19.46
CA TYR A 17 -1.11 -0.63 -19.29
C TYR A 17 0.40 -0.79 -19.49
N LEU A 18 1.00 -1.80 -18.87
CA LEU A 18 2.44 -2.06 -18.95
C LEU A 18 2.88 -2.39 -20.38
N ASN A 19 2.05 -3.10 -21.15
CA ASN A 19 2.35 -3.45 -22.54
C ASN A 19 2.30 -2.25 -23.49
N GLN A 20 1.54 -1.22 -23.16
CA GLN A 20 1.35 -0.01 -23.99
C GLN A 20 2.21 1.18 -23.51
N SER A 21 2.89 1.05 -22.40
CA SER A 21 3.66 2.12 -21.76
C SER A 21 5.15 1.84 -21.84
N ALA A 22 5.96 2.85 -21.54
CA ALA A 22 7.41 2.69 -21.42
C ALA A 22 7.75 1.67 -20.32
N PRO A 23 8.84 0.92 -20.46
CA PRO A 23 9.27 -0.05 -19.43
C PRO A 23 9.54 0.62 -18.08
N ILE A 24 9.18 -0.07 -16.99
CA ILE A 24 9.45 0.35 -15.62
C ILE A 24 10.48 -0.63 -15.04
N SER A 25 11.74 -0.24 -15.00
CA SER A 25 12.84 -1.04 -14.46
C SER A 25 13.40 -0.50 -13.16
N ARG A 26 13.21 0.78 -12.89
CA ARG A 26 13.61 1.47 -11.66
C ARG A 26 12.63 2.59 -11.31
N PRO A 27 12.69 3.07 -10.05
CA PRO A 27 11.76 4.10 -9.57
C PRO A 27 11.69 5.36 -10.45
N GLU A 28 12.82 5.80 -11.00
CA GLU A 28 12.89 7.01 -11.82
C GLU A 28 12.05 6.93 -13.09
N ASP A 29 11.84 5.73 -13.62
CA ASP A 29 11.03 5.50 -14.83
C ASP A 29 9.56 5.87 -14.58
N LEU A 30 9.10 5.81 -13.31
CA LEU A 30 7.74 6.15 -12.92
C LEU A 30 7.38 7.62 -13.22
N LYS A 31 8.35 8.51 -13.38
CA LYS A 31 8.10 9.92 -13.77
C LYS A 31 7.41 10.05 -15.12
N ASN A 32 7.53 9.03 -15.98
CA ASN A 32 6.91 8.98 -17.28
C ASN A 32 5.55 8.27 -17.27
N HIS A 33 5.06 7.92 -16.10
CA HIS A 33 3.81 7.18 -15.91
C HIS A 33 2.78 7.99 -15.15
N ASP A 34 1.50 7.70 -15.40
CA ASP A 34 0.40 8.30 -14.67
C ASP A 34 0.20 7.56 -13.33
N LEU A 35 0.20 8.31 -12.24
CA LEU A 35 -0.16 7.80 -10.92
C LEU A 35 -1.66 7.95 -10.68
N ILE A 36 -2.28 6.95 -10.05
CA ILE A 36 -3.66 7.02 -9.56
C ILE A 36 -3.63 7.02 -8.03
N PRO A 37 -3.50 8.19 -7.37
CA PRO A 37 -3.39 8.26 -5.92
C PRO A 37 -4.74 8.12 -5.24
N ILE A 38 -4.70 7.65 -3.97
CA ILE A 38 -5.85 7.67 -3.07
C ILE A 38 -5.75 8.96 -2.24
N THR A 39 -6.65 9.90 -2.44
CA THR A 39 -6.57 11.25 -1.88
C THR A 39 -6.74 11.35 -0.37
N ILE A 40 -7.26 10.31 0.28
CA ILE A 40 -7.38 10.25 1.75
C ILE A 40 -6.03 10.06 2.46
N MET A 41 -4.99 9.65 1.73
CA MET A 41 -3.64 9.53 2.27
C MET A 41 -2.90 10.85 2.15
N LYS A 42 -2.25 11.27 3.24
CA LYS A 42 -1.31 12.39 3.20
C LYS A 42 -0.07 11.98 2.38
N ASN A 43 0.53 12.96 1.67
CA ASN A 43 1.74 12.75 0.86
C ASN A 43 1.57 11.61 -0.16
N ASN A 44 0.40 11.54 -0.78
CA ASN A 44 0.06 10.49 -1.73
C ASN A 44 0.83 10.60 -3.07
N HIS A 45 1.57 11.67 -3.29
CA HIS A 45 2.45 11.90 -4.45
C HIS A 45 3.92 11.65 -4.15
N ASP A 46 4.32 11.57 -2.87
CA ASP A 46 5.70 11.36 -2.45
C ASP A 46 5.96 9.87 -2.22
N PHE A 47 7.06 9.39 -2.78
CA PHE A 47 7.46 8.00 -2.71
C PHE A 47 8.90 7.87 -2.22
N ASP A 48 9.07 7.15 -1.12
CA ASP A 48 10.36 6.76 -0.59
C ASP A 48 10.59 5.28 -0.89
N PHE A 49 11.41 5.00 -1.90
CA PHE A 49 11.77 3.63 -2.28
C PHE A 49 13.06 3.20 -1.63
N LYS A 50 13.10 1.95 -1.21
CA LYS A 50 14.33 1.27 -0.79
C LYS A 50 14.45 -0.07 -1.51
N ASN A 51 15.57 -0.26 -2.21
CA ASN A 51 15.87 -1.54 -2.85
C ASN A 51 16.29 -2.56 -1.80
N VAL A 52 15.62 -3.70 -1.75
CA VAL A 52 15.91 -4.75 -0.75
C VAL A 52 17.13 -5.57 -1.10
N VAL A 53 17.59 -5.54 -2.36
CA VAL A 53 18.78 -6.28 -2.85
C VAL A 53 20.03 -5.43 -2.72
N THR A 54 20.00 -4.17 -3.23
CA THR A 54 21.19 -3.30 -3.28
C THR A 54 21.29 -2.35 -2.08
N GLY A 55 20.20 -2.08 -1.38
CA GLY A 55 20.12 -1.11 -0.29
C GLY A 55 19.99 0.34 -0.74
N ASP A 56 19.90 0.60 -2.04
CA ASP A 56 19.74 1.94 -2.60
C ASP A 56 18.40 2.56 -2.16
N ALA A 57 18.39 3.86 -1.95
CA ALA A 57 17.20 4.63 -1.61
C ALA A 57 16.94 5.71 -2.66
N VAL A 58 15.68 5.83 -3.10
CA VAL A 58 15.24 6.82 -4.09
C VAL A 58 13.99 7.51 -3.58
N LYS A 59 13.98 8.85 -3.63
CA LYS A 59 12.81 9.66 -3.35
C LYS A 59 12.27 10.26 -4.63
N LEU A 60 10.98 10.09 -4.87
CA LEU A 60 10.29 10.60 -6.05
C LEU A 60 9.03 11.33 -5.65
N GLU A 61 8.76 12.42 -6.36
CA GLU A 61 7.45 13.04 -6.41
C GLU A 61 6.79 12.72 -7.75
N MET A 62 5.59 12.15 -7.73
CA MET A 62 4.86 11.76 -8.93
C MET A 62 3.70 12.70 -9.20
N LYS A 63 3.40 12.88 -10.50
CA LYS A 63 2.22 13.62 -10.94
C LYS A 63 1.04 12.68 -11.16
N SER A 64 -0.17 13.18 -10.98
CA SER A 64 -1.40 12.46 -11.28
C SER A 64 -2.36 13.32 -12.09
N ARG A 65 -3.07 12.70 -13.01
CA ARG A 65 -4.16 13.33 -13.77
C ARG A 65 -5.52 12.96 -13.20
N VAL A 66 -5.60 11.78 -12.58
CA VAL A 66 -6.82 11.24 -11.99
C VAL A 66 -6.51 10.81 -10.58
N ALA A 67 -7.37 11.16 -9.65
CA ALA A 67 -7.29 10.78 -8.26
C ALA A 67 -8.65 10.32 -7.73
N SER A 68 -8.66 9.46 -6.72
CA SER A 68 -9.89 8.99 -6.09
C SER A 68 -9.74 8.97 -4.58
N ASN A 69 -10.85 9.18 -3.87
CA ASN A 69 -10.93 8.97 -2.42
C ASN A 69 -11.42 7.56 -2.06
N ASN A 70 -11.59 6.69 -3.04
CA ASN A 70 -12.13 5.34 -2.87
C ASN A 70 -11.18 4.30 -3.47
N ILE A 71 -10.78 3.32 -2.65
CA ILE A 71 -9.84 2.28 -3.07
C ILE A 71 -10.39 1.40 -4.19
N LEU A 72 -11.70 1.11 -4.20
CA LEU A 72 -12.32 0.30 -5.25
C LEU A 72 -12.29 1.02 -6.59
N VAL A 73 -12.54 2.33 -6.60
CA VAL A 73 -12.42 3.15 -7.81
C VAL A 73 -10.97 3.18 -8.29
N THR A 74 -10.01 3.39 -7.40
CA THR A 74 -8.58 3.36 -7.76
C THR A 74 -8.18 2.02 -8.37
N LYS A 75 -8.61 0.90 -7.78
CA LYS A 75 -8.38 -0.44 -8.35
C LYS A 75 -8.99 -0.59 -9.74
N THR A 76 -10.24 -0.20 -9.89
CA THR A 76 -10.96 -0.30 -11.17
C THR A 76 -10.27 0.52 -12.26
N LEU A 77 -9.89 1.75 -11.97
CA LEU A 77 -9.12 2.59 -12.90
C LEU A 77 -7.80 1.92 -13.29
N CYS A 78 -7.09 1.38 -12.32
CA CYS A 78 -5.83 0.69 -12.55
C CYS A 78 -6.01 -0.56 -13.43
N GLN A 79 -7.03 -1.39 -13.16
CA GLN A 79 -7.38 -2.57 -13.95
C GLN A 79 -7.72 -2.22 -15.41
N HIS A 80 -8.33 -1.06 -15.64
CA HIS A 80 -8.67 -0.57 -16.97
C HIS A 80 -7.53 0.20 -17.67
N GLY A 81 -6.33 0.16 -17.12
CA GLY A 81 -5.14 0.69 -17.79
C GLY A 81 -4.96 2.20 -17.70
N HIS A 82 -5.49 2.85 -16.66
CA HIS A 82 -5.34 4.30 -16.48
C HIS A 82 -4.04 4.72 -15.78
N GLY A 83 -3.22 3.78 -15.33
CA GLY A 83 -1.93 4.11 -14.72
C GLY A 83 -1.48 3.12 -13.65
N VAL A 84 -0.55 3.59 -12.82
CA VAL A 84 0.04 2.86 -11.70
C VAL A 84 -0.61 3.34 -10.40
N ALA A 85 -1.01 2.41 -9.54
CA ALA A 85 -1.61 2.73 -8.24
C ALA A 85 -0.72 2.27 -7.08
N ARG A 86 -0.64 3.08 -6.01
CA ARG A 86 -0.08 2.68 -4.71
C ARG A 86 -1.21 2.21 -3.82
N ILE A 87 -1.20 0.94 -3.46
CA ILE A 87 -2.29 0.28 -2.73
C ILE A 87 -1.69 -0.61 -1.64
N LEU A 88 -2.45 -0.86 -0.58
CA LEU A 88 -2.08 -1.86 0.41
C LEU A 88 -2.14 -3.26 -0.20
N TYR A 89 -1.14 -4.07 0.08
CA TYR A 89 -1.08 -5.45 -0.42
C TYR A 89 -2.35 -6.25 -0.09
N LEU A 90 -2.94 -6.00 1.09
CA LEU A 90 -4.17 -6.65 1.54
C LEU A 90 -5.37 -6.42 0.60
N ASP A 91 -5.41 -5.27 -0.06
CA ASP A 91 -6.56 -4.83 -0.86
C ASP A 91 -6.54 -5.34 -2.31
N VAL A 92 -5.41 -5.91 -2.76
CA VAL A 92 -5.21 -6.32 -4.17
C VAL A 92 -4.84 -7.79 -4.35
N GLN A 93 -4.93 -8.61 -3.30
CA GLN A 93 -4.52 -10.01 -3.35
C GLN A 93 -5.25 -10.81 -4.44
N LYS A 94 -6.57 -10.59 -4.59
CA LYS A 94 -7.37 -11.28 -5.61
C LYS A 94 -6.91 -10.93 -7.02
N GLU A 95 -6.63 -9.65 -7.25
CA GLU A 95 -6.19 -9.12 -8.52
C GLU A 95 -4.77 -9.59 -8.89
N LEU A 96 -3.89 -9.75 -7.90
CA LEU A 96 -2.57 -10.32 -8.09
C LEU A 96 -2.64 -11.81 -8.44
N VAL A 97 -3.52 -12.56 -7.77
CA VAL A 97 -3.69 -14.00 -8.02
C VAL A 97 -4.31 -14.27 -9.39
N ASN A 98 -5.32 -13.50 -9.79
CA ASN A 98 -5.98 -13.69 -11.10
C ASN A 98 -5.25 -12.99 -12.27
N GLY A 99 -4.19 -12.22 -11.98
CA GLY A 99 -3.38 -11.55 -12.98
C GLY A 99 -3.98 -10.28 -13.58
N SER A 100 -5.12 -9.79 -13.08
CA SER A 100 -5.72 -8.53 -13.55
C SER A 100 -4.91 -7.30 -13.13
N LEU A 101 -4.12 -7.42 -12.07
CA LEU A 101 -3.08 -6.48 -11.67
C LEU A 101 -1.78 -7.23 -11.40
N VAL A 102 -0.66 -6.58 -11.67
CA VAL A 102 0.68 -7.09 -11.36
C VAL A 102 1.45 -6.08 -10.53
N GLU A 103 2.32 -6.58 -9.67
CA GLU A 103 3.20 -5.74 -8.86
C GLU A 103 4.27 -5.10 -9.74
N VAL A 104 4.46 -3.80 -9.57
CA VAL A 104 5.46 -3.00 -10.27
C VAL A 104 6.63 -2.77 -9.31
N LEU A 105 7.87 -2.97 -9.79
CA LEU A 105 9.09 -2.79 -9.01
C LEU A 105 9.11 -3.61 -7.68
N PRO A 106 8.94 -4.93 -7.71
CA PRO A 106 8.82 -5.73 -6.49
C PRO A 106 10.05 -5.68 -5.57
N GLU A 107 11.23 -5.37 -6.11
CA GLU A 107 12.48 -5.21 -5.35
C GLU A 107 12.59 -3.86 -4.63
N TRP A 108 11.74 -2.90 -4.98
CA TRP A 108 11.72 -1.57 -4.42
C TRP A 108 10.56 -1.42 -3.46
N LYS A 109 10.85 -1.45 -2.16
CA LYS A 109 9.84 -1.38 -1.10
C LYS A 109 9.54 0.04 -0.68
N LEU A 110 8.26 0.30 -0.44
CA LEU A 110 7.74 1.51 0.16
C LEU A 110 7.67 1.36 1.69
N PRO A 111 7.62 2.47 2.46
CA PRO A 111 7.38 2.40 3.90
C PRO A 111 6.07 1.66 4.21
N ASN A 112 6.10 0.81 5.23
CA ASN A 112 4.91 0.12 5.68
C ASN A 112 3.87 1.10 6.23
N PHE A 113 2.62 0.79 5.98
CA PHE A 113 1.49 1.50 6.57
C PHE A 113 1.15 0.88 7.94
N THR A 114 0.95 1.72 8.95
CA THR A 114 0.55 1.23 10.28
C THR A 114 -0.95 1.40 10.47
N LEU A 115 -1.62 0.29 10.78
CA LEU A 115 -3.03 0.29 11.16
C LEU A 115 -3.15 0.56 12.66
N TYR A 116 -4.07 1.44 13.03
CA TYR A 116 -4.35 1.81 14.42
C TYR A 116 -5.81 1.56 14.76
N ALA A 117 -6.07 1.14 15.99
CA ALA A 117 -7.38 1.22 16.59
C ALA A 117 -7.51 2.53 17.40
N ILE A 118 -8.62 3.24 17.22
CA ILE A 118 -8.98 4.39 18.03
C ILE A 118 -10.01 3.92 19.04
N ILE A 119 -9.69 4.02 20.33
CA ILE A 119 -10.56 3.66 21.43
C ILE A 119 -10.77 4.86 22.33
N SER A 120 -11.96 4.96 22.94
CA SER A 120 -12.24 5.99 23.94
C SER A 120 -11.34 5.79 25.16
N LYS A 121 -10.82 6.90 25.71
CA LYS A 121 -10.01 6.86 26.91
C LYS A 121 -10.93 6.71 28.12
N HIS A 122 -10.95 5.54 28.72
CA HIS A 122 -11.58 5.27 30.00
C HIS A 122 -10.51 4.85 31.01
N GLU A 123 -10.67 5.19 32.26
CA GLU A 123 -9.72 4.83 33.32
C GLU A 123 -9.55 3.31 33.47
N GLN A 124 -10.62 2.56 33.22
CA GLN A 124 -10.58 1.10 33.15
C GLN A 124 -11.21 0.63 31.83
N GLN A 125 -10.40 0.08 30.94
CA GLN A 125 -10.89 -0.52 29.70
C GLN A 125 -11.54 -1.88 30.00
N PRO A 126 -12.79 -2.12 29.57
CA PRO A 126 -13.43 -3.42 29.75
C PRO A 126 -12.63 -4.55 29.10
N MET A 127 -12.58 -5.73 29.72
CA MET A 127 -11.87 -6.91 29.23
C MET A 127 -12.27 -7.28 27.79
N LYS A 128 -13.53 -7.03 27.39
CA LYS A 128 -14.02 -7.26 26.03
C LYS A 128 -13.30 -6.43 24.97
N ILE A 129 -12.85 -5.21 25.31
CA ILE A 129 -12.09 -4.35 24.39
C ILE A 129 -10.69 -4.93 24.19
N HIS A 130 -10.02 -5.36 25.24
CA HIS A 130 -8.70 -6.01 25.15
C HIS A 130 -8.76 -7.27 24.27
N ARG A 131 -9.75 -8.14 24.49
CA ARG A 131 -9.95 -9.34 23.67
C ARG A 131 -10.22 -9.00 22.21
N CYS A 132 -11.00 -7.96 21.94
CA CYS A 132 -11.25 -7.50 20.58
C CYS A 132 -9.96 -6.99 19.90
N LEU A 133 -9.16 -6.19 20.60
CA LEU A 133 -7.88 -5.69 20.07
C LEU A 133 -6.90 -6.83 19.80
N ASP A 134 -6.82 -7.82 20.69
CA ASP A 134 -5.95 -8.98 20.49
C ASP A 134 -6.39 -9.83 19.28
N ALA A 135 -7.69 -10.04 19.13
CA ALA A 135 -8.24 -10.73 17.97
C ALA A 135 -7.94 -9.99 16.65
N LEU A 136 -8.07 -8.64 16.63
CA LEU A 136 -7.74 -7.83 15.47
C LEU A 136 -6.25 -7.88 15.16
N LYS A 137 -5.37 -7.78 16.16
CA LYS A 137 -3.93 -7.93 15.98
C LYS A 137 -3.58 -9.28 15.36
N GLN A 138 -4.12 -10.36 15.89
CA GLN A 138 -3.90 -11.71 15.36
C GLN A 138 -4.39 -11.81 13.91
N TYR A 139 -5.58 -11.32 13.62
CA TYR A 139 -6.16 -11.33 12.28
C TYR A 139 -5.25 -10.63 11.26
N PHE A 140 -4.86 -9.39 11.52
CA PHE A 140 -4.02 -8.63 10.59
C PHE A 140 -2.61 -9.20 10.43
N CYS A 141 -2.08 -9.86 11.45
CA CYS A 141 -0.77 -10.50 11.37
C CYS A 141 -0.77 -11.81 10.57
N GLN A 142 -1.90 -12.48 10.48
CA GLN A 142 -2.06 -13.71 9.68
C GLN A 142 -2.29 -13.41 8.19
N LEU A 143 -2.65 -12.18 7.84
CA LEU A 143 -2.83 -11.80 6.45
C LEU A 143 -1.48 -11.66 5.74
N PRO A 144 -1.38 -12.06 4.46
CA PRO A 144 -0.18 -11.85 3.66
C PRO A 144 0.20 -10.36 3.64
N GLY A 145 1.48 -10.05 3.88
CA GLY A 145 1.97 -8.67 4.00
C GLY A 145 1.64 -7.97 5.33
N GLY A 146 0.96 -8.67 6.26
CA GLY A 146 0.73 -8.20 7.61
C GLY A 146 1.85 -8.60 8.57
N ARG A 147 2.27 -7.68 9.45
CA ARG A 147 3.26 -7.93 10.51
C ARG A 147 2.79 -7.35 11.83
N ILE A 148 3.14 -8.03 12.92
CA ILE A 148 2.91 -7.49 14.28
C ILE A 148 3.63 -6.15 14.39
N TYR A 149 2.94 -5.15 14.96
CA TYR A 149 3.58 -3.91 15.34
C TYR A 149 4.55 -4.21 16.49
N GLN A 150 5.85 -4.11 16.22
CA GLN A 150 6.88 -4.10 17.25
C GLN A 150 7.34 -2.65 17.40
N GLU A 151 7.28 -2.12 18.61
CA GLU A 151 7.92 -0.84 18.91
C GLU A 151 9.41 -0.99 18.62
N ALA A 152 9.95 -0.06 17.84
CA ALA A 152 11.40 0.03 17.67
C ALA A 152 11.99 0.43 19.02
N SER A 153 12.78 -0.47 19.59
CA SER A 153 13.57 -0.22 20.80
C SER A 153 14.58 0.89 20.56
#